data_59e26b7c95f5baf4ddedba32d7a32441
#
_entry.id   59e26b7c95f5baf4ddedba32d7a32441
#
_cell.length_a   1.000
_cell.length_b   1.000
_cell.length_c   1.000
_cell.angle_alpha   90.00
_cell.angle_beta   90.00
_cell.angle_gamma   90.00
#
_symmetry.space_group_name_H-M   'P 1'
#
loop_
_entity.id
_entity.type
_entity.pdbx_description
1 polymer ?
#
loop_
_entity_poly.entity_id
_entity_poly.type
_entity_poly.pdbx_seq_one_letter_code
_entity_poly.pdbx_strand_id
1 'polypeptide(L)'
;MGRTVPTWRGRVEQEIERLVPYRRALSLDDCCNFDMMLNDVRSRRAAGGMLPAQEEWKPMLLSMLVGAHQRIRILEGRLESLELRLIDAGVLDEP
;
A
#
# COMPACT_ATOMS: atom_id res chain seq x y z
N MET A 1 -0.64 37.02 -14.07
CA MET A 1 -1.36 35.86 -13.64
C MET A 1 -0.43 34.85 -12.98
N GLY A 2 -0.78 34.40 -11.79
CA GLY A 2 0.01 33.44 -11.07
C GLY A 2 -0.05 32.06 -11.71
N ARG A 3 1.05 31.32 -11.64
CA ARG A 3 1.07 29.92 -12.01
C ARG A 3 0.22 29.11 -11.02
N THR A 4 -0.56 28.19 -11.53
CA THR A 4 -1.24 27.24 -10.69
C THR A 4 -0.21 26.25 -10.13
N VAL A 5 -0.03 26.25 -8.82
CA VAL A 5 0.86 25.28 -8.17
C VAL A 5 0.16 23.92 -8.19
N PRO A 6 0.83 22.86 -8.65
CA PRO A 6 0.22 21.52 -8.60
C PRO A 6 -0.17 21.15 -7.18
N THR A 7 -1.35 20.59 -7.01
CA THR A 7 -1.80 20.09 -5.73
C THR A 7 -0.98 18.86 -5.36
N TRP A 8 -0.94 18.54 -4.08
CA TRP A 8 -0.30 17.29 -3.63
C TRP A 8 -0.89 16.07 -4.35
N ARG A 9 -2.22 16.04 -4.47
CA ARG A 9 -2.90 14.97 -5.21
C ARG A 9 -2.42 14.89 -6.66
N GLY A 10 -2.33 16.02 -7.34
CA GLY A 10 -1.86 16.07 -8.72
C GLY A 10 -0.42 15.62 -8.87
N ARG A 11 0.43 16.01 -7.94
CA ARG A 11 1.85 15.60 -7.93
C ARG A 11 1.99 14.09 -7.76
N VAL A 12 1.23 13.51 -6.84
CA VAL A 12 1.23 12.05 -6.62
C VAL A 12 0.77 11.33 -7.88
N GLU A 13 -0.32 11.76 -8.50
CA GLU A 13 -0.82 11.13 -9.72
C GLU A 13 0.17 11.25 -10.88
N GLN A 14 0.89 12.35 -10.99
CA GLN A 14 1.94 12.49 -12.01
C GLN A 14 3.08 11.49 -11.78
N GLU A 15 3.49 11.28 -10.53
CA GLU A 15 4.52 10.28 -10.23
C GLU A 15 4.03 8.87 -10.54
N ILE A 16 2.78 8.56 -10.23
CA ILE A 16 2.19 7.27 -10.57
C ILE A 16 2.19 7.06 -12.08
N GLU A 17 1.84 8.08 -12.85
CA GLU A 17 1.83 8.00 -14.32
C GLU A 17 3.23 7.71 -14.88
N ARG A 18 4.27 8.27 -14.26
CA ARG A 18 5.66 7.99 -14.65
C ARG A 18 6.06 6.54 -14.41
N LEU A 19 5.33 5.81 -13.60
CA LEU A 19 5.60 4.40 -13.31
C LEU A 19 4.96 3.44 -14.31
N VAL A 20 4.19 3.93 -15.28
CA VAL A 20 3.53 3.09 -16.28
C VAL A 20 4.51 2.19 -17.04
N PRO A 21 5.67 2.68 -17.53
CA PRO A 21 6.63 1.79 -18.19
C PRO A 21 7.16 0.68 -17.29
N TYR A 22 7.38 0.98 -16.01
CA TYR A 22 7.80 -0.01 -15.02
C TYR A 22 6.73 -1.09 -14.86
N ARG A 23 5.47 -0.69 -14.71
CA ARG A 23 4.36 -1.62 -14.59
C ARG A 23 4.26 -2.55 -15.79
N ARG A 24 4.45 -2.02 -17.00
CA ARG A 24 4.38 -2.81 -18.23
C ARG A 24 5.43 -3.89 -18.30
N ALA A 25 6.56 -3.71 -17.63
CA ALA A 25 7.65 -4.67 -17.60
C ALA A 25 7.46 -5.77 -16.55
N LEU A 26 6.47 -5.64 -15.67
CA LEU A 26 6.20 -6.60 -14.62
C LEU A 26 5.40 -7.80 -15.14
N SER A 27 5.54 -8.94 -14.46
CA SER A 27 4.65 -10.08 -14.67
C SER A 27 3.20 -9.71 -14.28
N LEU A 28 2.22 -10.53 -14.69
CA LEU A 28 0.83 -10.28 -14.32
C LEU A 28 0.62 -10.28 -12.82
N ASP A 29 1.25 -11.21 -12.11
CA ASP A 29 1.15 -11.27 -10.64
C ASP A 29 1.73 -10.02 -10.00
N ASP A 30 2.89 -9.57 -10.49
CA ASP A 30 3.52 -8.36 -9.97
C ASP A 30 2.72 -7.11 -10.31
N CYS A 31 2.03 -7.08 -11.46
CA CYS A 31 1.12 -5.98 -11.77
C CYS A 31 0.01 -5.87 -10.72
N CYS A 32 -0.57 -6.99 -10.32
CA CYS A 32 -1.60 -7.00 -9.28
C CYS A 32 -1.06 -6.48 -7.95
N ASN A 33 0.14 -6.92 -7.56
CA ASN A 33 0.81 -6.45 -6.34
C ASN A 33 1.11 -4.96 -6.41
N PHE A 34 1.61 -4.52 -7.55
CA PHE A 34 1.94 -3.12 -7.79
C PHE A 34 0.70 -2.24 -7.72
N ASP A 35 -0.41 -2.68 -8.32
CA ASP A 35 -1.68 -1.94 -8.27
C ASP A 35 -2.19 -1.79 -6.84
N MET A 36 -2.00 -2.81 -5.99
CA MET A 36 -2.32 -2.73 -4.56
C MET A 36 -1.46 -1.68 -3.86
N MET A 37 -0.17 -1.61 -4.18
CA MET A 37 0.72 -0.59 -3.64
C MET A 37 0.29 0.82 -4.02
N LEU A 38 -0.12 1.02 -5.27
CA LEU A 38 -0.62 2.32 -5.72
C LEU A 38 -1.92 2.68 -5.03
N ASN A 39 -2.78 1.70 -4.79
CA ASN A 39 -4.01 1.91 -4.04
C ASN A 39 -3.72 2.34 -2.59
N ASP A 40 -2.69 1.76 -1.97
CA ASP A 40 -2.23 2.17 -0.64
C ASP A 40 -1.83 3.64 -0.62
N VAL A 41 -1.14 4.10 -1.66
CA VAL A 41 -0.74 5.50 -1.81
C VAL A 41 -1.97 6.39 -1.88
N ARG A 42 -2.93 6.02 -2.73
CA ARG A 42 -4.15 6.81 -2.92
C ARG A 42 -5.03 6.85 -1.67
N SER A 43 -5.10 5.74 -0.94
CA SER A 43 -5.89 5.64 0.29
C SER A 43 -5.33 6.52 1.42
N ARG A 44 -4.03 6.78 1.41
CA ARG A 44 -3.33 7.53 2.45
C ARG A 44 -2.79 8.87 1.94
N ARG A 45 -3.39 9.38 0.88
CA ARG A 45 -2.91 10.58 0.21
C ARG A 45 -2.89 11.80 1.13
N ALA A 46 -3.95 11.97 1.93
CA ALA A 46 -4.04 13.09 2.87
C ALA A 46 -2.92 13.04 3.90
N ALA A 47 -2.61 11.85 4.43
CA ALA A 47 -1.52 11.69 5.39
C ALA A 47 -0.17 12.01 4.75
N GLY A 48 0.04 11.56 3.51
CA GLY A 48 1.27 11.85 2.78
C GLY A 48 1.50 13.35 2.59
N GLY A 49 0.42 14.10 2.38
CA GLY A 49 0.49 15.56 2.21
C GLY A 49 0.87 16.31 3.47
N MET A 50 0.84 15.65 4.62
CA MET A 50 1.27 16.27 5.89
C MET A 50 2.79 16.27 6.08
N LEU A 51 3.53 15.52 5.26
CA LEU A 51 4.98 15.53 5.30
C LEU A 51 5.50 16.72 4.50
N PRO A 52 6.40 17.53 5.06
CA PRO A 52 7.03 18.63 4.34
C PRO A 52 8.11 18.09 3.40
N ALA A 53 7.69 17.33 2.40
CA ALA A 53 8.60 16.71 1.46
C ALA A 53 8.68 17.53 0.17
N GLN A 54 9.90 17.69 -0.35
CA GLN A 54 10.13 18.35 -1.63
C GLN A 54 9.81 17.41 -2.81
N GLU A 55 9.77 16.12 -2.55
CA GLU A 55 9.48 15.12 -3.56
C GLU A 55 8.43 14.15 -3.01
N GLU A 56 7.78 13.43 -3.90
CA GLU A 56 6.61 12.62 -3.59
C GLU A 56 6.94 11.22 -3.08
N TRP A 57 8.14 10.74 -3.37
CA TRP A 57 8.50 9.33 -3.14
C TRP A 57 8.51 8.92 -1.68
N LYS A 58 9.02 9.77 -0.80
CA LYS A 58 9.08 9.42 0.63
C LYS A 58 7.69 9.14 1.20
N PRO A 59 6.71 10.05 1.08
CA PRO A 59 5.36 9.76 1.58
C PRO A 59 4.68 8.62 0.82
N MET A 60 4.97 8.44 -0.48
CA MET A 60 4.42 7.32 -1.25
C MET A 60 4.93 5.98 -0.70
N LEU A 61 6.25 5.86 -0.49
CA LEU A 61 6.83 4.63 0.05
C LEU A 61 6.33 4.34 1.46
N LEU A 62 6.20 5.36 2.30
CA LEU A 62 5.64 5.18 3.65
C LEU A 62 4.21 4.65 3.58
N SER A 63 3.38 5.18 2.68
CA SER A 63 2.01 4.72 2.48
C SER A 63 1.95 3.26 2.03
N MET A 64 2.86 2.87 1.13
CA MET A 64 2.99 1.48 0.67
C MET A 64 3.36 0.56 1.83
N LEU A 65 4.30 0.98 2.68
CA LEU A 65 4.71 0.20 3.85
C LEU A 65 3.59 0.07 4.88
N VAL A 66 2.87 1.15 5.15
CA VAL A 66 1.71 1.12 6.06
C VAL A 66 0.67 0.14 5.54
N GLY A 67 0.38 0.17 4.23
CA GLY A 67 -0.58 -0.75 3.62
C GLY A 67 -0.13 -2.20 3.70
N ALA A 68 1.16 -2.46 3.46
CA ALA A 68 1.72 -3.80 3.58
C ALA A 68 1.61 -4.32 5.02
N HIS A 69 1.94 -3.50 6.00
CA HIS A 69 1.80 -3.87 7.41
C HIS A 69 0.35 -4.11 7.80
N GLN A 70 -0.58 -3.34 7.26
CA GLN A 70 -2.00 -3.57 7.48
C GLN A 70 -2.42 -4.97 7.01
N ARG A 71 -2.00 -5.35 5.80
CA ARG A 71 -2.29 -6.68 5.25
C ARG A 71 -1.66 -7.79 6.08
N ILE A 72 -0.43 -7.59 6.53
CA ILE A 72 0.25 -8.56 7.40
C ILE A 72 -0.54 -8.74 8.70
N ARG A 73 -0.97 -7.66 9.33
CA ARG A 73 -1.75 -7.74 10.58
C ARG A 73 -3.08 -8.45 10.38
N ILE A 74 -3.75 -8.19 9.26
CA ILE A 74 -5.00 -8.88 8.92
C ILE A 74 -4.76 -10.37 8.76
N LEU A 75 -3.69 -10.75 8.04
CA LEU A 75 -3.34 -12.15 7.83
C LEU A 75 -2.96 -12.85 9.12
N GLU A 76 -2.20 -12.19 10.00
CA GLU A 76 -1.87 -12.72 11.32
C GLU A 76 -3.12 -12.98 12.14
N GLY A 77 -4.09 -12.07 12.12
CA GLY A 77 -5.36 -12.24 12.80
C GLY A 77 -6.18 -13.40 12.26
N ARG A 78 -6.20 -13.56 10.94
CA ARG A 78 -6.88 -14.69 10.30
C ARG A 78 -6.22 -16.02 10.65
N LEU A 79 -4.89 -16.04 10.66
CA LEU A 79 -4.12 -17.23 11.01
C LEU A 79 -4.41 -17.63 12.45
N GLU A 80 -4.37 -16.66 13.37
CA GLU A 80 -4.68 -16.91 14.78
C GLU A 80 -6.09 -17.46 14.96
N SER A 81 -7.08 -16.87 14.28
CA SER A 81 -8.47 -17.36 14.32
C SER A 81 -8.59 -18.77 13.78
N LEU A 82 -7.89 -19.09 12.70
CA LEU A 82 -7.89 -20.42 12.11
C LEU A 82 -7.24 -21.43 13.05
N GLU A 83 -6.12 -21.09 13.67
CA GLU A 83 -5.43 -21.94 14.63
C GLU A 83 -6.35 -22.28 15.82
N LEU A 84 -7.04 -21.26 16.35
CA LEU A 84 -7.98 -21.46 17.45
C LEU A 84 -9.12 -22.41 17.06
N ARG A 85 -9.66 -22.28 15.84
CA ARG A 85 -10.69 -23.18 15.33
C ARG A 85 -10.18 -24.61 15.21
N LEU A 86 -8.94 -24.79 14.77
CA LEU A 86 -8.33 -26.10 14.61
C LEU A 86 -8.05 -26.74 15.98
N ILE A 87 -7.65 -25.94 16.97
CA ILE A 87 -7.47 -26.40 18.36
C ILE A 87 -8.82 -26.85 18.91
N ASP A 88 -9.88 -26.05 18.77
CA ASP A 88 -11.22 -26.36 19.24
C ASP A 88 -11.78 -27.63 18.57
N ALA A 89 -11.43 -27.84 17.30
CA ALA A 89 -11.83 -29.02 16.54
C ALA A 89 -11.01 -30.27 16.86
N GLY A 90 -9.95 -30.14 17.69
CA GLY A 90 -9.07 -31.23 18.06
C GLY A 90 -8.07 -31.64 16.98
N VAL A 91 -7.87 -30.79 15.94
CA VAL A 91 -6.94 -31.07 14.85
C VAL A 91 -5.52 -30.63 15.20
N LEU A 92 -5.38 -29.53 15.97
CA LEU A 92 -4.09 -29.03 16.46
C LEU A 92 -4.06 -29.09 17.96
N ASP A 93 -2.87 -29.34 18.50
CA ASP A 93 -2.64 -29.27 19.92
C ASP A 93 -2.48 -27.83 20.39
N GLU A 94 -2.89 -27.53 21.61
CA GLU A 94 -2.63 -26.22 22.20
C GLU A 94 -1.14 -26.02 22.38
N PRO A 95 -0.65 -24.78 22.17
CA PRO A 95 0.76 -24.46 22.37
C PRO A 95 1.22 -24.58 23.80
#